data_ce1a83c0196c2915c1898275aa236042
#
_entry.id   ce1a83c0196c2915c1898275aa236042
#
_cell.length_a   1.000
_cell.length_b   1.000
_cell.length_c   1.000
_cell.angle_alpha   90.00
_cell.angle_beta   90.00
_cell.angle_gamma   90.00
#
_symmetry.space_group_name_H-M   'P 1'
#
loop_
_entity.id
_entity.type
_entity.pdbx_description
1 polymer ?
#
loop_
_entity_poly.entity_id
_entity_poly.type
_entity_poly.pdbx_seq_one_letter_code
_entity_poly.pdbx_strand_id
1 'polypeptide(L)'
;MSNDINVKLTSFAKTSGWAAKVKPEVLDQILKGLEKNSPDPDLLVGLETSDDAAVYKVSEDRAIIETLDFFTPIVDDPYTFGQIAAANSLSDVYAMGGEP
;
A
#
# COMPACT_ATOMS: atom_id res chain seq x y z
N MET A 1 -2.58 -26.73 22.93
CA MET A 1 -3.86 -26.36 23.51
C MET A 1 -4.57 -25.39 22.55
N SER A 2 -5.70 -25.78 22.16
CA SER A 2 -6.47 -24.95 21.26
C SER A 2 -7.14 -23.83 22.06
N ASN A 3 -6.90 -22.62 21.67
CA ASN A 3 -7.68 -21.50 22.13
C ASN A 3 -8.94 -21.46 21.30
N ASP A 4 -10.02 -21.93 21.88
CA ASP A 4 -11.31 -21.95 21.18
C ASP A 4 -11.90 -20.56 20.99
N ILE A 5 -11.05 -19.55 20.92
CA ILE A 5 -11.48 -18.20 20.63
C ILE A 5 -11.69 -18.09 19.14
N ASN A 6 -12.93 -18.22 18.69
CA ASN A 6 -13.31 -17.98 17.32
C ASN A 6 -13.40 -16.49 17.08
N VAL A 7 -12.26 -15.86 16.85
CA VAL A 7 -12.23 -14.46 16.47
C VAL A 7 -12.39 -14.39 14.95
N LYS A 8 -13.45 -13.75 14.52
CA LYS A 8 -13.64 -13.45 13.11
C LYS A 8 -12.95 -12.14 12.78
N LEU A 9 -11.90 -12.20 11.97
CA LEU A 9 -11.13 -11.02 11.60
C LEU A 9 -11.99 -9.95 10.94
N THR A 10 -12.96 -10.37 10.12
CA THR A 10 -13.85 -9.43 9.44
C THR A 10 -14.70 -8.61 10.40
N SER A 11 -14.87 -9.04 11.64
CA SER A 11 -15.61 -8.27 12.65
C SER A 11 -14.94 -6.95 13.01
N PHE A 12 -13.64 -6.81 12.73
CA PHE A 12 -12.89 -5.57 12.94
C PHE A 12 -12.96 -4.64 11.75
N ALA A 13 -13.53 -5.07 10.63
CA ALA A 13 -13.60 -4.27 9.41
C ALA A 13 -14.94 -3.54 9.33
N LYS A 14 -14.90 -2.25 9.03
CA LYS A 14 -16.10 -1.44 8.78
C LYS A 14 -16.49 -1.48 7.30
N THR A 15 -15.49 -1.63 6.42
CA THR A 15 -15.66 -1.66 4.98
C THR A 15 -14.67 -2.68 4.40
N SER A 16 -14.82 -3.01 3.12
CA SER A 16 -13.90 -3.92 2.45
C SER A 16 -13.61 -3.46 1.02
N GLY A 17 -12.50 -3.94 0.45
CA GLY A 17 -12.10 -3.64 -0.91
C GLY A 17 -11.93 -2.14 -1.17
N TRP A 18 -12.37 -1.68 -2.34
CA TRP A 18 -12.28 -0.28 -2.72
C TRP A 18 -13.02 0.67 -1.77
N ALA A 19 -14.09 0.20 -1.15
CA ALA A 19 -14.86 1.02 -0.21
C ALA A 19 -14.07 1.41 1.04
N ALA A 20 -13.02 0.68 1.36
CA ALA A 20 -12.16 0.97 2.51
C ALA A 20 -11.10 2.03 2.20
N LYS A 21 -10.89 2.37 0.94
CA LYS A 21 -9.86 3.31 0.52
C LYS A 21 -10.37 4.75 0.59
N VAL A 22 -9.45 5.67 0.85
CA VAL A 22 -9.75 7.11 0.83
C VAL A 22 -10.08 7.53 -0.60
N LYS A 23 -11.12 8.35 -0.75
CA LYS A 23 -11.48 8.87 -2.07
C LYS A 23 -10.35 9.69 -2.67
N PRO A 24 -10.13 9.61 -4.01
CA PRO A 24 -9.03 10.33 -4.66
C PRO A 24 -9.00 11.84 -4.38
N GLU A 25 -10.15 12.48 -4.33
CA GLU A 25 -10.24 13.91 -4.07
C GLU A 25 -9.77 14.27 -2.66
N VAL A 26 -10.13 13.46 -1.67
CA VAL A 26 -9.71 13.65 -0.28
C VAL A 26 -8.22 13.36 -0.15
N LEU A 27 -7.75 12.30 -0.81
CA LEU A 27 -6.33 11.94 -0.83
C LEU A 27 -5.48 13.07 -1.41
N ASP A 28 -5.91 13.67 -2.50
CA ASP A 28 -5.23 14.81 -3.12
C ASP A 28 -5.07 15.97 -2.14
N GLN A 29 -6.11 16.29 -1.39
CA GLN A 29 -6.05 17.37 -0.40
C GLN A 29 -5.06 17.06 0.71
N ILE A 30 -5.02 15.82 1.18
CA ILE A 30 -4.08 15.38 2.20
C ILE A 30 -2.65 15.46 1.67
N LEU A 31 -2.41 14.98 0.46
CA LEU A 31 -1.08 14.96 -0.14
C LEU A 31 -0.53 16.36 -0.38
N LYS A 32 -1.39 17.31 -0.77
CA LYS A 32 -0.97 18.70 -0.94
C LYS A 32 -0.40 19.31 0.33
N GLY A 33 -0.94 18.92 1.49
CA GLY A 33 -0.42 19.35 2.79
C GLY A 33 0.93 18.74 3.13
N LEU A 34 1.29 17.64 2.47
CA LEU A 34 2.55 16.93 2.71
C LEU A 34 3.64 17.28 1.70
N GLU A 35 3.31 17.99 0.62
CA GLU A 35 4.29 18.36 -0.39
C GLU A 35 5.41 19.19 0.22
N LYS A 36 6.63 18.82 -0.12
CA LYS A 36 7.82 19.53 0.31
C LYS A 36 8.31 20.50 -0.74
N ASN A 37 8.90 21.57 -0.29
CA ASN A 37 9.40 22.62 -1.18
C ASN A 37 10.69 22.22 -1.91
N SER A 38 11.38 21.18 -1.44
CA SER A 38 12.64 20.74 -2.02
C SER A 38 12.48 19.37 -2.64
N PRO A 39 12.45 19.25 -3.96
CA PRO A 39 12.42 17.94 -4.60
C PRO A 39 13.72 17.19 -4.35
N ASP A 40 13.63 15.89 -4.11
CA ASP A 40 14.77 15.00 -3.98
C ASP A 40 15.08 14.42 -5.37
N PRO A 41 16.26 14.68 -5.94
CA PRO A 41 16.58 14.19 -7.27
C PRO A 41 16.69 12.67 -7.36
N ASP A 42 16.89 11.98 -6.24
CA ASP A 42 16.95 10.53 -6.20
C ASP A 42 15.56 9.90 -6.08
N LEU A 43 14.54 10.67 -5.74
CA LEU A 43 13.16 10.23 -5.75
C LEU A 43 12.60 10.32 -7.17
N LEU A 44 12.71 9.22 -7.92
CA LEU A 44 12.35 9.16 -9.33
C LEU A 44 10.83 9.22 -9.53
N VAL A 45 10.07 8.57 -8.64
CA VAL A 45 8.62 8.59 -8.62
C VAL A 45 8.19 8.88 -7.19
N GLY A 46 7.44 9.93 -7.00
CA GLY A 46 7.02 10.39 -5.69
C GLY A 46 5.58 10.88 -5.66
N LEU A 47 5.31 11.81 -4.76
CA LEU A 47 3.94 12.28 -4.50
C LEU A 47 3.32 13.03 -5.70
N GLU A 48 4.12 13.71 -6.49
CA GLU A 48 3.63 14.57 -7.56
C GLU A 48 2.93 13.82 -8.69
N THR A 49 3.23 12.55 -8.89
CA THR A 49 2.65 11.75 -9.97
C THR A 49 1.53 10.83 -9.50
N SER A 50 1.36 10.69 -8.18
CA SER A 50 0.33 9.83 -7.57
C SER A 50 0.33 8.39 -8.12
N ASP A 51 1.51 7.84 -8.34
CA ASP A 51 1.67 6.49 -8.86
C ASP A 51 1.45 5.43 -7.76
N ASP A 52 1.43 4.16 -8.17
CA ASP A 52 1.15 3.04 -7.28
C ASP A 52 2.21 2.84 -6.20
N ALA A 53 3.42 3.29 -6.44
CA ALA A 53 4.53 3.16 -5.49
C ALA A 53 5.54 4.28 -5.69
N ALA A 54 6.38 4.49 -4.70
CA ALA A 54 7.53 5.37 -4.82
C ALA A 54 8.72 4.62 -5.41
N VAL A 55 9.54 5.30 -6.19
CA VAL A 55 10.77 4.74 -6.75
C VAL A 55 11.92 5.64 -6.36
N TYR A 56 12.88 5.10 -5.64
CA TYR A 56 14.03 5.84 -5.13
C TYR A 56 15.32 5.28 -5.68
N LYS A 57 16.11 6.14 -6.33
CA LYS A 57 17.41 5.77 -6.90
C LYS A 57 18.43 5.53 -5.80
N VAL A 58 19.09 4.37 -5.80
CA VAL A 58 20.12 4.02 -4.82
C VAL A 58 21.51 3.93 -5.45
N SER A 59 21.60 3.76 -6.76
CA SER A 59 22.86 3.78 -7.51
C SER A 59 22.56 4.12 -8.97
N GLU A 60 23.58 4.18 -9.81
CA GLU A 60 23.42 4.53 -11.23
C GLU A 60 22.50 3.56 -11.98
N ASP A 61 22.46 2.29 -11.56
CA ASP A 61 21.74 1.24 -12.27
C ASP A 61 20.68 0.56 -11.40
N ARG A 62 20.40 1.08 -10.19
CA ARG A 62 19.44 0.46 -9.26
C ARG A 62 18.56 1.49 -8.60
N ALA A 63 17.32 1.09 -8.40
CA ALA A 63 16.34 1.84 -7.64
C ALA A 63 15.52 0.90 -6.76
N ILE A 64 15.03 1.41 -5.66
CA ILE A 64 14.13 0.69 -4.76
C ILE A 64 12.72 1.16 -5.04
N ILE A 65 11.80 0.21 -5.17
CA ILE A 65 10.37 0.48 -5.24
C ILE A 65 9.80 0.25 -3.85
N GLU A 66 9.10 1.25 -3.33
CA GLU A 66 8.47 1.16 -2.01
C GLU A 66 6.98 1.39 -2.13
N THR A 67 6.20 0.48 -1.58
CA THR A 67 4.76 0.60 -1.50
C THR A 67 4.29 0.25 -0.10
N LEU A 68 3.17 0.81 0.28
CA LEU A 68 2.52 0.51 1.54
C LEU A 68 1.02 0.40 1.27
N ASP A 69 0.46 -0.75 1.58
CA ASP A 69 -0.96 -0.99 1.42
C ASP A 69 -1.48 -1.66 2.69
N PHE A 70 -2.32 -0.98 3.42
CA PHE A 70 -2.91 -1.52 4.64
C PHE A 70 -4.42 -1.39 4.59
N PHE A 71 -5.08 -2.39 5.11
CA PHE A 71 -6.53 -2.46 5.11
C PHE A 71 -7.00 -3.40 6.21
N THR A 72 -8.27 -3.25 6.58
CA THR A 72 -8.88 -4.12 7.58
C THR A 72 -9.18 -5.49 6.98
N PRO A 73 -9.28 -6.54 7.82
CA PRO A 73 -9.49 -7.91 7.32
C PRO A 73 -10.79 -8.05 6.52
N ILE A 74 -10.69 -8.65 5.34
CA ILE A 74 -11.82 -8.92 4.45
C ILE A 74 -12.20 -10.40 4.43
N VAL A 75 -11.41 -11.25 5.06
CA VAL A 75 -11.70 -12.66 5.28
C VAL A 75 -11.31 -13.04 6.71
N ASP A 76 -11.88 -14.12 7.22
CA ASP A 76 -11.66 -14.52 8.60
C ASP A 76 -10.43 -15.40 8.79
N ASP A 77 -10.01 -16.13 7.75
CA ASP A 77 -8.84 -17.00 7.83
C ASP A 77 -7.55 -16.18 7.76
N PRO A 78 -6.70 -16.20 8.81
CA PRO A 78 -5.48 -15.38 8.81
C PRO A 78 -4.52 -15.70 7.67
N TYR A 79 -4.39 -16.97 7.30
CA TYR A 79 -3.52 -17.36 6.20
C TYR A 79 -4.02 -16.77 4.87
N THR A 80 -5.31 -16.91 4.60
CA THR A 80 -5.91 -16.35 3.39
C THR A 80 -5.81 -14.83 3.36
N PHE A 81 -6.03 -14.18 4.50
CA PHE A 81 -5.86 -12.73 4.60
C PHE A 81 -4.42 -12.32 4.27
N GLY A 82 -3.43 -13.07 4.79
CA GLY A 82 -2.02 -12.83 4.48
C GLY A 82 -1.71 -12.97 3.00
N GLN A 83 -2.30 -13.97 2.33
CA GLN A 83 -2.16 -14.13 0.88
C GLN A 83 -2.73 -12.94 0.11
N ILE A 84 -3.88 -12.45 0.52
CA ILE A 84 -4.51 -11.27 -0.09
C ILE A 84 -3.65 -10.02 0.12
N ALA A 85 -3.16 -9.83 1.34
CA ALA A 85 -2.29 -8.70 1.64
C ALA A 85 -1.01 -8.72 0.79
N ALA A 86 -0.40 -9.89 0.67
CA ALA A 86 0.79 -10.06 -0.17
C ALA A 86 0.47 -9.78 -1.64
N ALA A 87 -0.63 -10.32 -2.16
CA ALA A 87 -1.03 -10.09 -3.55
C ALA A 87 -1.23 -8.60 -3.84
N ASN A 88 -1.87 -7.88 -2.94
CA ASN A 88 -2.12 -6.46 -3.11
C ASN A 88 -0.81 -5.65 -3.11
N SER A 89 0.08 -5.94 -2.18
CA SER A 89 1.37 -5.24 -2.10
C SER A 89 2.25 -5.56 -3.30
N LEU A 90 2.31 -6.82 -3.70
CA LEU A 90 3.13 -7.23 -4.85
C LEU A 90 2.61 -6.65 -6.16
N SER A 91 1.29 -6.49 -6.29
CA SER A 91 0.72 -5.92 -7.51
C SER A 91 1.22 -4.50 -7.77
N ASP A 92 1.40 -3.70 -6.73
CA ASP A 92 1.92 -2.35 -6.87
C ASP A 92 3.38 -2.36 -7.32
N VAL A 93 4.17 -3.29 -6.81
CA VAL A 93 5.58 -3.45 -7.25
C VAL A 93 5.62 -3.85 -8.72
N TYR A 94 4.82 -4.83 -9.13
CA TYR A 94 4.77 -5.26 -10.54
C TYR A 94 4.25 -4.16 -11.45
N ALA A 95 3.27 -3.37 -10.99
CA ALA A 95 2.76 -2.25 -11.77
C ALA A 95 3.84 -1.23 -12.11
N MET A 96 4.84 -1.09 -11.24
CA MET A 96 5.98 -0.19 -11.46
C MET A 96 7.14 -0.88 -12.20
N GLY A 97 6.96 -2.11 -12.66
CA GLY A 97 7.99 -2.84 -13.40
C GLY A 97 9.07 -3.45 -12.51
N GLY A 98 8.83 -3.56 -11.22
CA GLY A 98 9.82 -4.05 -10.27
C GLY A 98 9.79 -5.55 -10.06
N GLU A 99 10.82 -6.02 -9.38
CA GLU A 99 10.93 -7.39 -8.88
C GLU A 99 10.94 -7.34 -7.35
N PRO A 100 9.98 -8.04 -6.69
CA PRO A 100 9.93 -8.04 -5.23
C PRO A 100 11.05 -8.85 -4.58
#